data_c3931ce67a5d807f3ff45bb4134ef364
#
_entry.id   c3931ce67a5d807f3ff45bb4134ef364
#
_cell.length_a   1.000
_cell.length_b   1.000
_cell.length_c   1.000
_cell.angle_alpha   90.00
_cell.angle_beta   90.00
_cell.angle_gamma   90.00
#
_symmetry.space_group_name_H-M   'P 1'
#
loop_
_entity.id
_entity.type
_entity.pdbx_description
1 polymer ?
#
loop_
_entity_poly.entity_id
_entity_poly.type
_entity_poly.pdbx_seq_one_letter_code
_entity_poly.pdbx_strand_id
1 'polypeptide(L)'
;MVQNIVKGYKALIHEANETVKTLNVEECQSLLKNEDYIFIDLRDFRELQREGKIPGAFSCPRGMLEFWIDQESPYHKAIFNQDKTYVFYCASAWRSALSAKTASEMGLAPVCHI
;
A
#
# COMPACT_ATOMS: atom_id res chain seq x y z
N MET A 1 16.96 -21.89 -19.67
CA MET A 1 16.23 -21.72 -18.41
C MET A 1 14.95 -22.55 -18.42
N VAL A 2 14.64 -23.14 -17.26
CA VAL A 2 13.43 -23.93 -17.09
C VAL A 2 12.19 -23.07 -17.17
N GLN A 3 12.28 -21.83 -16.66
CA GLN A 3 11.17 -20.88 -16.65
C GLN A 3 11.47 -19.72 -17.60
N ASN A 4 10.42 -19.22 -18.23
CA ASN A 4 10.51 -18.04 -19.09
C ASN A 4 9.50 -16.99 -18.60
N ILE A 5 9.99 -16.04 -17.83
CA ILE A 5 9.14 -14.97 -17.27
C ILE A 5 8.80 -13.99 -18.41
N VAL A 6 7.53 -13.94 -18.78
CA VAL A 6 7.06 -13.11 -19.89
C VAL A 6 6.64 -11.71 -19.45
N LYS A 7 6.48 -11.48 -18.13
CA LYS A 7 6.10 -10.19 -17.60
C LYS A 7 6.85 -9.98 -16.28
N GLY A 8 7.89 -9.17 -16.34
CA GLY A 8 8.76 -8.94 -15.21
C GLY A 8 8.20 -7.90 -14.22
N TYR A 9 8.91 -7.75 -13.09
CA TYR A 9 8.46 -6.85 -12.04
C TYR A 9 8.39 -5.38 -12.50
N LYS A 10 9.27 -4.97 -13.39
CA LYS A 10 9.25 -3.58 -13.90
C LYS A 10 7.97 -3.29 -14.66
N ALA A 11 7.51 -4.24 -15.47
CA ALA A 11 6.24 -4.10 -16.19
C ALA A 11 5.06 -4.05 -15.23
N LEU A 12 5.07 -4.89 -14.18
CA LEU A 12 4.02 -4.89 -13.17
C LEU A 12 3.95 -3.55 -12.43
N ILE A 13 5.11 -2.99 -12.05
CA ILE A 13 5.17 -1.70 -11.38
C ILE A 13 4.71 -0.57 -12.30
N HIS A 14 5.14 -0.60 -13.57
CA HIS A 14 4.73 0.40 -14.54
C HIS A 14 3.21 0.43 -14.70
N GLU A 15 2.59 -0.74 -14.85
CA GLU A 15 1.13 -0.85 -14.93
C GLU A 15 0.44 -0.33 -13.67
N ALA A 16 1.00 -0.64 -12.50
CA ALA A 16 0.45 -0.15 -11.24
C ALA A 16 0.48 1.37 -11.18
N ASN A 17 1.58 1.98 -11.58
CA ASN A 17 1.73 3.43 -11.55
C ASN A 17 0.86 4.15 -12.59
N GLU A 18 0.43 3.46 -13.64
CA GLU A 18 -0.56 4.00 -14.56
C GLU A 18 -1.98 3.98 -13.97
N THR A 19 -2.23 3.07 -13.04
CA THR A 19 -3.55 2.85 -12.44
C THR A 19 -3.77 3.70 -11.19
N VAL A 20 -2.73 3.89 -10.38
CA VAL A 20 -2.82 4.57 -9.07
C VAL A 20 -1.89 5.78 -9.03
N LYS A 21 -2.30 6.78 -8.24
CA LYS A 21 -1.52 8.00 -8.08
C LYS A 21 -0.29 7.75 -7.21
N THR A 22 0.86 8.23 -7.65
CA THR A 22 2.10 8.27 -6.87
C THR A 22 2.25 9.65 -6.24
N LEU A 23 2.46 9.68 -4.93
CA LEU A 23 2.72 10.94 -4.22
C LEU A 23 4.22 11.17 -4.14
N ASN A 24 4.64 12.44 -4.21
CA ASN A 24 6.01 12.81 -3.89
C ASN A 24 6.14 13.06 -2.38
N VAL A 25 7.38 13.26 -1.92
CA VAL A 25 7.66 13.46 -0.49
C VAL A 25 6.93 14.68 0.07
N GLU A 26 6.90 15.78 -0.66
CA GLU A 26 6.24 17.01 -0.20
C GLU A 26 4.74 16.83 -0.04
N GLU A 27 4.09 16.18 -1.02
CA GLU A 27 2.66 15.87 -0.94
C GLU A 27 2.38 14.98 0.27
N CYS A 28 3.21 13.96 0.48
CA CYS A 28 3.09 13.06 1.60
C CYS A 28 3.20 13.80 2.94
N GLN A 29 4.20 14.67 3.08
CA GLN A 29 4.39 15.43 4.31
C GLN A 29 3.19 16.31 4.64
N SER A 30 2.55 16.88 3.64
CA SER A 30 1.37 17.73 3.85
C SER A 30 0.16 16.94 4.34
N LEU A 31 0.14 15.63 4.16
CA LEU A 31 -0.99 14.75 4.51
C LEU A 31 -0.82 14.03 5.84
N LEU A 32 0.38 14.06 6.45
CA LEU A 32 0.68 13.27 7.65
C LEU A 32 -0.26 13.52 8.83
N LYS A 33 -0.76 14.75 8.98
CA LYS A 33 -1.66 15.12 10.08
C LYS A 33 -3.11 15.29 9.64
N ASN A 34 -3.41 14.95 8.38
CA ASN A 34 -4.76 15.07 7.86
C ASN A 34 -5.55 13.81 8.21
N GLU A 35 -6.60 13.95 8.99
CA GLU A 35 -7.42 12.84 9.47
C GLU A 35 -8.21 12.13 8.36
N ASP A 36 -8.28 12.73 7.17
CA ASP A 36 -8.95 12.11 6.01
C ASP A 36 -8.06 11.10 5.28
N TYR A 37 -6.83 10.91 5.76
CA TYR A 37 -5.84 10.03 5.15
C TYR A 37 -5.34 9.00 6.16
N ILE A 38 -5.28 7.74 5.70
CA ILE A 38 -4.74 6.64 6.48
C ILE A 38 -3.48 6.14 5.80
N PHE A 39 -2.35 6.18 6.51
CA PHE A 39 -1.07 5.67 6.00
C PHE A 39 -0.94 4.20 6.36
N ILE A 40 -0.70 3.37 5.35
CA ILE A 40 -0.54 1.93 5.51
C ILE A 40 0.90 1.55 5.18
N ASP A 41 1.61 1.04 6.19
CA ASP A 41 2.99 0.59 6.07
C ASP A 41 3.00 -0.90 5.70
N LEU A 42 3.54 -1.21 4.52
CA LEU A 42 3.55 -2.57 3.97
C LEU A 42 4.81 -3.37 4.31
N ARG A 43 5.75 -2.74 5.02
CA ARG A 43 7.02 -3.38 5.35
C ARG A 43 6.85 -4.42 6.44
N ASP A 44 7.81 -5.34 6.54
CA ASP A 44 7.77 -6.31 7.61
C ASP A 44 8.27 -5.73 8.94
N PHE A 45 8.01 -6.44 10.02
CA PHE A 45 8.30 -5.99 11.38
C PHE A 45 9.79 -5.65 11.59
N ARG A 46 10.70 -6.39 10.96
CA ARG A 46 12.13 -6.15 11.10
C ARG A 46 12.56 -4.84 10.46
N GLU A 47 11.96 -4.50 9.33
CA GLU A 47 12.22 -3.20 8.68
C GLU A 47 11.77 -2.05 9.59
N LEU A 48 10.60 -2.19 10.22
CA LEU A 48 10.09 -1.19 11.15
C LEU A 48 11.02 -1.00 12.34
N GLN A 49 11.57 -2.08 12.88
CA GLN A 49 12.50 -2.01 14.01
C GLN A 49 13.81 -1.32 13.64
N ARG A 50 14.35 -1.57 12.45
CA ARG A 50 15.61 -0.99 12.01
C ARG A 50 15.51 0.46 11.59
N GLU A 51 14.43 0.81 10.91
CA GLU A 51 14.33 2.08 10.18
C GLU A 51 13.28 3.03 10.72
N GLY A 52 12.51 2.58 11.73
CA GLY A 52 11.40 3.36 12.24
C GLY A 52 10.22 3.38 11.29
N LYS A 53 9.19 4.15 11.62
CA LYS A 53 7.99 4.25 10.80
C LYS A 53 7.41 5.66 10.85
N ILE A 54 6.51 5.95 9.92
CA ILE A 54 5.73 7.18 9.94
C ILE A 54 4.81 7.15 11.17
N PRO A 55 4.84 8.17 12.05
CA PRO A 55 3.96 8.21 13.21
C PRO A 55 2.48 8.11 12.80
N GLY A 56 1.75 7.26 13.50
CA GLY A 56 0.32 7.07 13.23
C GLY A 56 0.00 6.11 12.07
N ALA A 57 1.00 5.63 11.34
CA ALA A 57 0.77 4.69 10.26
C ALA A 57 0.34 3.33 10.80
N PHE A 58 -0.57 2.69 10.08
CA PHE A 58 -1.03 1.34 10.40
C PHE A 58 -0.16 0.32 9.67
N SER A 59 0.36 -0.65 10.42
CA SER A 59 1.21 -1.69 9.87
C SER A 59 0.37 -2.83 9.29
N CYS A 60 0.51 -3.06 7.99
CA CYS A 60 -0.14 -4.15 7.28
C CYS A 60 0.90 -4.84 6.40
N PRO A 61 1.53 -5.91 6.88
CA PRO A 61 2.49 -6.65 6.06
C PRO A 61 1.86 -7.05 4.73
N ARG A 62 2.61 -6.93 3.64
CA ARG A 62 2.08 -7.15 2.30
C ARG A 62 1.32 -8.48 2.16
N GLY A 63 1.79 -9.53 2.81
CA GLY A 63 1.17 -10.86 2.74
C GLY A 63 -0.23 -10.94 3.33
N MET A 64 -0.65 -9.97 4.14
CA MET A 64 -1.97 -9.96 4.77
C MET A 64 -2.95 -9.00 4.11
N LEU A 65 -2.51 -8.21 3.13
CA LEU A 65 -3.29 -7.10 2.62
C LEU A 65 -4.69 -7.50 2.14
N GLU A 66 -4.78 -8.45 1.24
CA GLU A 66 -6.06 -8.86 0.67
C GLU A 66 -7.02 -9.38 1.75
N PHE A 67 -6.48 -10.15 2.70
CA PHE A 67 -7.28 -10.74 3.77
C PHE A 67 -7.77 -9.72 4.79
N TRP A 68 -7.04 -8.62 4.95
CA TRP A 68 -7.43 -7.56 5.87
C TRP A 68 -8.39 -6.56 5.23
N ILE A 69 -8.31 -6.38 3.91
CA ILE A 69 -9.22 -5.51 3.16
C ILE A 69 -10.60 -6.13 3.01
N ASP A 70 -10.68 -7.41 2.66
CA ASP A 70 -11.93 -8.08 2.33
C ASP A 70 -12.81 -8.25 3.57
N GLN A 71 -13.99 -7.64 3.54
CA GLN A 71 -14.95 -7.70 4.64
C GLN A 71 -15.49 -9.10 4.87
N GLU A 72 -15.44 -9.98 3.89
CA GLU A 72 -15.86 -11.37 4.01
C GLU A 72 -14.77 -12.28 4.57
N SER A 73 -13.54 -11.78 4.66
CA SER A 73 -12.43 -12.51 5.25
C SER A 73 -12.57 -12.58 6.77
N PRO A 74 -12.26 -13.75 7.41
CA PRO A 74 -12.24 -13.82 8.87
C PRO A 74 -11.15 -12.95 9.50
N TYR A 75 -10.20 -12.46 8.69
CA TYR A 75 -9.10 -11.61 9.16
C TYR A 75 -9.29 -10.13 8.84
N HIS A 76 -10.46 -9.75 8.37
CA HIS A 76 -10.76 -8.34 8.03
C HIS A 76 -10.42 -7.39 9.19
N LYS A 77 -9.80 -6.25 8.84
CA LYS A 77 -9.50 -5.17 9.78
C LYS A 77 -10.36 -3.96 9.47
N ALA A 78 -11.04 -3.46 10.49
CA ALA A 78 -11.98 -2.34 10.33
C ALA A 78 -11.34 -1.06 9.80
N ILE A 79 -10.02 -0.91 9.93
CA ILE A 79 -9.32 0.26 9.38
C ILE A 79 -9.48 0.36 7.87
N PHE A 80 -9.70 -0.76 7.18
CA PHE A 80 -9.93 -0.77 5.73
C PHE A 80 -11.39 -0.52 5.34
N ASN A 81 -12.24 -0.21 6.30
CA ASN A 81 -13.66 0.08 6.05
C ASN A 81 -14.02 1.48 6.56
N GLN A 82 -13.30 2.49 6.08
CA GLN A 82 -13.52 3.88 6.46
C GLN A 82 -13.60 4.75 5.22
N ASP A 83 -14.34 5.84 5.33
CA ASP A 83 -14.48 6.81 4.24
C ASP A 83 -13.28 7.77 4.26
N LYS A 84 -12.11 7.24 3.91
CA LYS A 84 -10.84 7.97 3.91
C LYS A 84 -9.99 7.56 2.73
N THR A 85 -8.96 8.34 2.44
CA THR A 85 -7.98 7.99 1.41
C THR A 85 -6.86 7.18 2.03
N TYR A 86 -6.50 6.07 1.40
CA TYR A 86 -5.44 5.18 1.86
C TYR A 86 -4.15 5.48 1.11
N VAL A 87 -3.07 5.69 1.86
CA VAL A 87 -1.74 5.95 1.31
C VAL A 87 -0.84 4.78 1.67
N PHE A 88 -0.52 3.95 0.69
CA PHE A 88 0.37 2.80 0.89
C PHE A 88 1.82 3.23 0.73
N TYR A 89 2.69 2.74 1.60
CA TYR A 89 4.12 2.98 1.46
C TYR A 89 4.95 1.78 1.88
N CYS A 90 6.17 1.76 1.35
CA CYS A 90 7.19 0.75 1.68
C CYS A 90 8.57 1.41 1.59
N ALA A 91 9.64 0.63 1.45
CA ALA A 91 11.00 1.20 1.41
C ALA A 91 11.32 1.90 0.09
N SER A 92 10.90 1.34 -1.05
CA SER A 92 11.34 1.79 -2.38
C SER A 92 10.21 1.93 -3.40
N ALA A 93 8.99 2.06 -2.95
CA ALA A 93 7.80 2.27 -3.79
C ALA A 93 7.39 1.08 -4.68
N TRP A 94 8.08 -0.05 -4.61
CA TRP A 94 7.72 -1.22 -5.42
C TRP A 94 6.54 -1.99 -4.83
N ARG A 95 6.66 -2.38 -3.56
CA ARG A 95 5.57 -3.08 -2.86
C ARG A 95 4.33 -2.20 -2.77
N SER A 96 4.52 -0.90 -2.55
CA SER A 96 3.39 0.03 -2.43
C SER A 96 2.65 0.22 -3.75
N ALA A 97 3.36 0.29 -4.87
CA ALA A 97 2.72 0.39 -6.19
C ALA A 97 1.83 -0.82 -6.46
N LEU A 98 2.37 -2.03 -6.27
CA LEU A 98 1.63 -3.27 -6.51
C LEU A 98 0.46 -3.41 -5.52
N SER A 99 0.66 -3.01 -4.27
CA SER A 99 -0.39 -3.09 -3.25
C SER A 99 -1.52 -2.12 -3.50
N ALA A 100 -1.20 -0.90 -3.90
CA ALA A 100 -2.22 0.11 -4.21
C ALA A 100 -3.07 -0.34 -5.41
N LYS A 101 -2.44 -0.92 -6.44
CA LYS A 101 -3.17 -1.47 -7.58
C LYS A 101 -4.11 -2.58 -7.14
N THR A 102 -3.60 -3.54 -6.35
CA THR A 102 -4.42 -4.66 -5.85
C THR A 102 -5.59 -4.16 -5.02
N ALA A 103 -5.34 -3.23 -4.10
CA ALA A 103 -6.39 -2.64 -3.26
C ALA A 103 -7.46 -1.95 -4.10
N SER A 104 -7.03 -1.19 -5.11
CA SER A 104 -7.95 -0.52 -6.03
C SER A 104 -8.82 -1.52 -6.81
N GLU A 105 -8.22 -2.61 -7.29
CA GLU A 105 -8.96 -3.67 -8.00
C GLU A 105 -9.98 -4.35 -7.09
N MET A 106 -9.71 -4.43 -5.79
CA MET A 106 -10.66 -4.98 -4.82
C MET A 106 -11.79 -4.00 -4.47
N GLY A 107 -11.68 -2.75 -4.87
CA GLY A 107 -12.70 -1.73 -4.63
C GLY A 107 -12.38 -0.75 -3.51
N LEU A 108 -11.21 -0.87 -2.87
CA LEU A 108 -10.78 0.12 -1.88
C LEU A 108 -10.46 1.44 -2.60
N ALA A 109 -11.09 2.53 -2.20
CA ALA A 109 -10.94 3.82 -2.88
C ALA A 109 -11.25 4.98 -1.93
N PRO A 110 -10.56 6.13 -2.08
CA PRO A 110 -9.41 6.36 -2.95
C PRO A 110 -8.12 5.74 -2.40
N VAL A 111 -7.21 5.36 -3.29
CA VAL A 111 -5.89 4.86 -2.91
C VAL A 111 -4.79 5.59 -3.67
N CYS A 112 -3.64 5.74 -3.04
CA CYS A 112 -2.43 6.26 -3.65
C CYS A 112 -1.23 5.61 -2.94
N HIS A 113 -0.03 5.89 -3.42
CA HIS A 113 1.17 5.34 -2.78
C HIS A 113 2.35 6.30 -2.92
N ILE A 114 3.37 6.01 -2.14
CA ILE A 114 4.64 6.72 -2.18
C ILE A 114 5.73 5.77 -2.65
#